data_443d37c7958f22fe25a18cedfae2c937
#
_entry.id   443d37c7958f22fe25a18cedfae2c937
#
_cell.length_a   1.000
_cell.length_b   1.000
_cell.length_c   1.000
_cell.angle_alpha   90.00
_cell.angle_beta   90.00
_cell.angle_gamma   90.00
#
_symmetry.space_group_name_H-M   'P 1'
#
loop_
_entity.id
_entity.type
_entity.pdbx_description
1 polymer ?
#
loop_
_entity_poly.entity_id
_entity_poly.type
_entity_poly.pdbx_seq_one_letter_code
_entity_poly.pdbx_strand_id
1 'polypeptide(L)'
;MLEKLDLSKKVSKEEYNRQMEVLGERLGKAQRLARDAKRPIIIVFEGWRGARRSALINEMMQQMDARGFNVYSSVRLRGVMQEQPFFGAFWKRLPALGHIAVYHRSWYYLKNANELADKEDNTKYPAVSFEHINNFEKMLTDDNYLVLKFFLHLSPEQQKKNIAKNAKTLGKAWRDLNPAIDESEDYDKFLPHYEKMLEATDTVNAPWHLIADDDPRSARLEVFGTIADAIEKAVQMPVEPASDKRTAATYDVLSKIDANKELTKEEYKEKLDKYQKKLTQLQIEMFKAQIPVVIGFEGWDAAGKGGAIRRLTAALDPLGFHVHPIAAPNVVEKQFHYQWRFWTRLPQPGTIAIFDRTWYGRVMVERIEGFAKPQEWQRAYDEIKDMEAQWSEHGIAIAKFWLQIDKDEQLRRFNDRQNDPNKQWKITDEDWRNRDKWDAYEAAVNEMLVRTDTSYAPWTVVEGNNKYYARLKVLKTVIDLFERKLAEKNQ
;
A
#
# COMPACT_ATOMS: atom_id res chain seq x y z
N MET A 1 9.90 -12.75 24.97
CA MET A 1 10.94 -11.79 24.58
C MET A 1 11.18 -10.75 25.68
N LEU A 2 10.15 -10.17 26.24
CA LEU A 2 10.20 -9.07 27.23
C LEU A 2 10.77 -9.51 28.58
N GLU A 3 10.54 -10.74 29.01
CA GLU A 3 11.07 -11.29 30.28
C GLU A 3 12.62 -11.31 30.37
N LYS A 4 13.29 -11.26 29.20
CA LYS A 4 14.76 -11.27 29.14
C LYS A 4 15.38 -9.87 29.21
N LEU A 5 14.55 -8.83 29.22
CA LEU A 5 15.02 -7.44 29.22
C LEU A 5 15.38 -7.00 30.65
N ASP A 6 16.61 -6.53 30.82
CA ASP A 6 17.09 -6.00 32.10
C ASP A 6 16.50 -4.59 32.38
N LEU A 7 15.45 -4.55 33.21
CA LEU A 7 14.82 -3.29 33.65
C LEU A 7 15.59 -2.57 34.77
N SER A 8 16.63 -3.18 35.32
CA SER A 8 17.42 -2.56 36.42
C SER A 8 18.48 -1.57 35.94
N LYS A 9 18.72 -1.50 34.62
CA LYS A 9 19.71 -0.62 34.00
C LYS A 9 19.49 0.84 34.39
N LYS A 10 20.52 1.51 34.87
CA LYS A 10 20.48 2.93 35.24
C LYS A 10 21.70 3.66 34.74
N VAL A 11 21.54 4.92 34.37
CA VAL A 11 22.62 5.78 33.91
C VAL A 11 22.69 7.03 34.82
N SER A 12 23.90 7.41 35.27
CA SER A 12 24.12 8.61 36.03
C SER A 12 23.78 9.87 35.20
N LYS A 13 23.51 10.98 35.86
CA LYS A 13 23.21 12.24 35.16
C LYS A 13 24.43 12.75 34.38
N GLU A 14 25.61 12.60 34.94
CA GLU A 14 26.87 13.02 34.33
C GLU A 14 27.18 12.26 33.09
N GLU A 15 27.05 10.93 33.14
CA GLU A 15 27.26 10.05 32.00
C GLU A 15 26.21 10.29 30.91
N TYR A 16 24.96 10.46 31.31
CA TYR A 16 23.87 10.81 30.38
C TYR A 16 24.17 12.10 29.61
N ASN A 17 24.55 13.18 30.33
CA ASN A 17 24.80 14.47 29.68
C ASN A 17 25.98 14.37 28.70
N ARG A 18 27.05 13.66 29.09
CA ARG A 18 28.23 13.45 28.23
C ARG A 18 27.86 12.69 26.94
N GLN A 19 27.10 11.62 27.04
CA GLN A 19 26.72 10.82 25.89
C GLN A 19 25.68 11.53 25.00
N MET A 20 24.73 12.24 25.60
CA MET A 20 23.70 12.95 24.85
C MET A 20 24.23 14.10 24.00
N GLU A 21 25.29 14.79 24.43
CA GLU A 21 25.96 15.82 23.64
C GLU A 21 26.46 15.20 22.29
N VAL A 22 27.19 14.08 22.37
CA VAL A 22 27.71 13.36 21.20
C VAL A 22 26.57 12.79 20.35
N LEU A 23 25.56 12.17 20.96
CA LEU A 23 24.45 11.55 20.25
C LEU A 23 23.56 12.58 19.56
N GLY A 24 23.35 13.76 20.15
CA GLY A 24 22.60 14.83 19.51
C GLY A 24 23.24 15.28 18.20
N GLU A 25 24.55 15.51 18.18
CA GLU A 25 25.29 15.83 16.96
C GLU A 25 25.23 14.70 15.92
N ARG A 26 25.37 13.44 16.37
CA ARG A 26 25.29 12.26 15.48
C ARG A 26 23.90 12.11 14.85
N LEU A 27 22.82 12.31 15.60
CA LEU A 27 21.44 12.23 15.05
C LEU A 27 21.22 13.26 13.95
N GLY A 28 21.62 14.54 14.18
CA GLY A 28 21.53 15.58 13.15
C GLY A 28 22.40 15.27 11.92
N LYS A 29 23.59 14.69 12.11
CA LYS A 29 24.45 14.23 11.01
C LYS A 29 23.82 13.04 10.27
N ALA A 30 23.31 12.05 10.99
CA ALA A 30 22.66 10.86 10.41
C ALA A 30 21.44 11.25 9.55
N GLN A 31 20.62 12.19 9.99
CA GLN A 31 19.52 12.71 9.19
C GLN A 31 20.00 13.32 7.86
N ARG A 32 21.07 14.13 7.90
CA ARG A 32 21.64 14.70 6.67
C ARG A 32 22.19 13.63 5.74
N LEU A 33 22.87 12.62 6.27
CA LEU A 33 23.37 11.48 5.49
C LEU A 33 22.22 10.73 4.81
N ALA A 34 21.13 10.46 5.53
CA ALA A 34 19.93 9.81 4.96
C ALA A 34 19.31 10.64 3.83
N ARG A 35 19.21 11.97 4.02
CA ARG A 35 18.71 12.90 3.01
C ARG A 35 19.56 12.87 1.74
N ASP A 36 20.87 12.96 1.89
CA ASP A 36 21.81 13.04 0.76
C ASP A 36 21.87 11.69 0.02
N ALA A 37 21.74 10.58 0.72
CA ALA A 37 21.60 9.23 0.17
C ALA A 37 20.18 8.93 -0.37
N LYS A 38 19.23 9.85 -0.25
CA LYS A 38 17.81 9.65 -0.60
C LYS A 38 17.20 8.41 0.07
N ARG A 39 17.63 8.08 1.30
CA ARG A 39 17.14 6.95 2.07
C ARG A 39 15.90 7.35 2.87
N PRO A 40 14.70 6.83 2.55
CA PRO A 40 13.51 7.07 3.37
C PRO A 40 13.58 6.23 4.64
N ILE A 41 13.15 6.81 5.78
CA ILE A 41 13.23 6.16 7.09
C ILE A 41 11.87 6.17 7.77
N ILE A 42 11.50 5.04 8.33
CA ILE A 42 10.33 4.87 9.18
C ILE A 42 10.79 4.49 10.58
N ILE A 43 10.38 5.26 11.58
CA ILE A 43 10.67 4.97 12.98
C ILE A 43 9.34 4.74 13.70
N VAL A 44 9.16 3.56 14.26
CA VAL A 44 7.96 3.14 14.97
C VAL A 44 8.25 3.08 16.46
N PHE A 45 7.44 3.76 17.25
CA PHE A 45 7.45 3.70 18.71
C PHE A 45 6.16 3.06 19.24
N GLU A 46 6.29 1.83 19.74
CA GLU A 46 5.25 1.09 20.45
C GLU A 46 5.62 0.90 21.92
N GLY A 47 4.79 0.23 22.69
CA GLY A 47 5.03 -0.10 24.09
C GLY A 47 3.89 0.29 25.01
N TRP A 48 4.08 0.07 26.30
CA TRP A 48 3.07 0.20 27.33
C TRP A 48 2.48 1.61 27.44
N ARG A 49 1.23 1.72 27.90
CA ARG A 49 0.69 2.98 28.42
C ARG A 49 1.57 3.44 29.59
N GLY A 50 1.88 4.72 29.64
CA GLY A 50 2.83 5.23 30.63
C GLY A 50 4.29 5.22 30.18
N ALA A 51 4.64 4.48 29.13
CA ALA A 51 5.95 4.61 28.47
C ALA A 51 6.14 6.01 27.87
N ARG A 52 7.40 6.47 27.85
CA ARG A 52 7.74 7.86 27.56
C ARG A 52 7.90 8.18 26.08
N ARG A 53 7.14 7.53 25.19
CA ARG A 53 7.20 7.72 23.72
C ARG A 53 7.21 9.18 23.30
N SER A 54 6.26 9.97 23.80
CA SER A 54 6.14 11.39 23.42
C SER A 54 7.37 12.20 23.83
N ALA A 55 7.94 11.92 25.00
CA ALA A 55 9.13 12.61 25.47
C ALA A 55 10.36 12.24 24.63
N LEU A 56 10.54 10.95 24.31
CA LEU A 56 11.60 10.47 23.44
C LEU A 56 11.52 11.09 22.04
N ILE A 57 10.35 11.07 21.42
CA ILE A 57 10.13 11.65 20.11
C ILE A 57 10.43 13.15 20.13
N ASN A 58 9.92 13.87 21.14
CA ASN A 58 10.13 15.31 21.26
C ASN A 58 11.62 15.67 21.41
N GLU A 59 12.36 14.94 22.22
CA GLU A 59 13.80 15.16 22.41
C GLU A 59 14.61 14.80 21.16
N MET A 60 14.27 13.71 20.49
CA MET A 60 14.85 13.34 19.19
C MET A 60 14.64 14.44 18.15
N MET A 61 13.44 14.99 18.08
CA MET A 61 13.10 16.06 17.14
C MET A 61 13.93 17.33 17.37
N GLN A 62 14.30 17.62 18.60
CA GLN A 62 15.15 18.78 18.93
C GLN A 62 16.59 18.62 18.42
N GLN A 63 17.05 17.41 18.14
CA GLN A 63 18.37 17.12 17.60
C GLN A 63 18.41 17.08 16.07
N MET A 64 17.26 17.15 15.42
CA MET A 64 17.09 17.00 13.96
C MET A 64 16.51 18.25 13.31
N ASP A 65 16.73 18.42 12.00
CA ASP A 65 16.06 19.46 11.22
C ASP A 65 14.56 19.11 11.05
N ALA A 66 13.69 19.98 11.56
CA ALA A 66 12.24 19.77 11.52
C ALA A 66 11.65 19.63 10.10
N ARG A 67 12.35 20.12 9.07
CA ARG A 67 11.91 19.99 7.66
C ARG A 67 12.10 18.59 7.09
N GLY A 68 12.92 17.76 7.73
CA GLY A 68 13.29 16.43 7.25
C GLY A 68 12.46 15.29 7.84
N PHE A 69 11.48 15.56 8.70
CA PHE A 69 10.66 14.52 9.28
C PHE A 69 9.20 14.95 9.52
N ASN A 70 8.31 13.95 9.62
CA ASN A 70 6.94 14.12 10.05
C ASN A 70 6.63 13.15 11.19
N VAL A 71 5.81 13.59 12.16
CA VAL A 71 5.35 12.73 13.25
C VAL A 71 3.87 12.43 13.09
N TYR A 72 3.52 11.15 13.12
CA TYR A 72 2.17 10.65 12.98
C TYR A 72 1.73 9.88 14.22
N SER A 73 0.43 9.86 14.47
CA SER A 73 -0.18 9.00 15.47
C SER A 73 -1.37 8.27 14.87
N SER A 74 -1.42 6.96 15.02
CA SER A 74 -2.54 6.15 14.55
C SER A 74 -3.83 6.38 15.34
N VAL A 75 -3.72 6.83 16.60
CA VAL A 75 -4.88 7.14 17.48
C VAL A 75 -5.83 8.18 16.84
N ARG A 76 -5.32 9.07 15.99
CA ARG A 76 -6.10 10.12 15.32
C ARG A 76 -6.73 9.69 13.99
N LEU A 77 -6.62 8.42 13.62
CA LEU A 77 -7.05 7.91 12.31
C LEU A 77 -8.48 7.36 12.29
N ARG A 78 -9.21 7.38 13.40
CA ARG A 78 -10.48 6.66 13.58
C ARG A 78 -11.49 6.84 12.44
N GLY A 79 -11.77 8.04 11.96
CA GLY A 79 -12.75 8.27 10.87
C GLY A 79 -12.24 7.85 9.48
N VAL A 80 -10.98 8.16 9.20
CA VAL A 80 -10.37 7.96 7.87
C VAL A 80 -10.12 6.49 7.55
N MET A 81 -9.83 5.68 8.56
CA MET A 81 -9.48 4.26 8.37
C MET A 81 -10.67 3.34 8.12
N GLN A 82 -11.89 3.76 8.49
CA GLN A 82 -13.10 2.96 8.22
C GLN A 82 -13.46 2.95 6.73
N GLU A 83 -13.04 3.98 6.00
CA GLU A 83 -13.35 4.16 4.58
C GLU A 83 -12.30 3.58 3.62
N GLN A 84 -11.20 3.04 4.13
CA GLN A 84 -10.07 2.56 3.33
C GLN A 84 -9.52 1.25 3.87
N PRO A 85 -8.84 0.42 3.03
CA PRO A 85 -8.08 -0.73 3.51
C PRO A 85 -7.07 -0.32 4.60
N PHE A 86 -6.75 -1.24 5.49
CA PHE A 86 -5.95 -0.97 6.69
C PHE A 86 -4.70 -0.12 6.43
N PHE A 87 -3.91 -0.45 5.41
CA PHE A 87 -2.69 0.31 5.11
C PHE A 87 -2.92 1.59 4.30
N GLY A 88 -4.12 1.87 3.79
CA GLY A 88 -4.39 3.05 2.96
C GLY A 88 -3.99 4.37 3.60
N ALA A 89 -4.24 4.51 4.92
CA ALA A 89 -3.83 5.70 5.66
C ALA A 89 -2.32 5.79 5.90
N PHE A 90 -1.63 4.65 5.99
CA PHE A 90 -0.17 4.59 6.16
C PHE A 90 0.56 4.86 4.84
N TRP A 91 0.04 4.36 3.73
CA TRP A 91 0.55 4.69 2.40
C TRP A 91 0.62 6.20 2.15
N LYS A 92 -0.43 6.93 2.54
CA LYS A 92 -0.48 8.41 2.44
C LYS A 92 0.52 9.13 3.34
N ARG A 93 1.13 8.44 4.30
CA ARG A 93 2.08 8.96 5.30
C ARG A 93 3.48 8.37 5.18
N LEU A 94 3.76 7.64 4.12
CA LEU A 94 5.12 7.20 3.85
C LEU A 94 6.05 8.41 3.68
N PRO A 95 7.29 8.32 4.17
CA PRO A 95 8.26 9.36 3.93
C PRO A 95 8.70 9.36 2.46
N ALA A 96 8.86 10.55 1.89
CA ALA A 96 9.53 10.72 0.61
C ALA A 96 11.02 10.35 0.72
N LEU A 97 11.68 10.14 -0.41
CA LEU A 97 13.12 9.85 -0.45
C LEU A 97 13.90 10.87 0.39
N GLY A 98 14.74 10.38 1.30
CA GLY A 98 15.57 11.20 2.19
C GLY A 98 14.83 11.85 3.37
N HIS A 99 13.56 11.51 3.61
CA HIS A 99 12.75 12.01 4.72
C HIS A 99 12.48 10.91 5.76
N ILE A 100 12.04 11.33 6.94
CA ILE A 100 11.77 10.46 8.08
C ILE A 100 10.28 10.55 8.45
N ALA A 101 9.61 9.41 8.59
CA ALA A 101 8.29 9.31 9.22
C ALA A 101 8.43 8.67 10.60
N VAL A 102 7.99 9.36 11.64
CA VAL A 102 7.99 8.88 13.01
C VAL A 102 6.57 8.54 13.42
N TYR A 103 6.31 7.31 13.83
CA TYR A 103 5.01 6.86 14.28
C TYR A 103 4.98 6.74 15.80
N HIS A 104 4.25 7.64 16.45
CA HIS A 104 3.84 7.49 17.85
C HIS A 104 2.61 6.59 17.88
N ARG A 105 2.78 5.28 18.07
CA ARG A 105 1.82 4.22 17.77
C ARG A 105 1.56 4.11 16.26
N SER A 106 1.61 2.91 15.73
CA SER A 106 1.58 2.61 14.31
C SER A 106 0.43 1.65 13.97
N TRP A 107 0.64 0.85 12.91
CA TRP A 107 -0.22 -0.27 12.54
C TRP A 107 -0.31 -1.35 13.63
N TYR A 108 0.73 -1.54 14.43
CA TYR A 108 0.74 -2.48 15.54
C TYR A 108 -0.28 -2.13 16.62
N TYR A 109 -0.34 -0.86 16.99
CA TYR A 109 -1.34 -0.37 17.96
C TYR A 109 -2.77 -0.62 17.47
N LEU A 110 -3.05 -0.35 16.19
CA LEU A 110 -4.39 -0.51 15.62
C LEU A 110 -4.80 -2.00 15.56
N LYS A 111 -3.85 -2.88 15.21
CA LYS A 111 -4.10 -4.33 15.23
C LYS A 111 -4.42 -4.81 16.64
N ASN A 112 -3.60 -4.44 17.62
CA ASN A 112 -3.83 -4.83 19.02
C ASN A 112 -5.14 -4.23 19.56
N ALA A 113 -5.46 -2.98 19.22
CA ALA A 113 -6.72 -2.36 19.61
C ALA A 113 -7.94 -3.15 19.10
N ASN A 114 -7.88 -3.69 17.87
CA ASN A 114 -8.94 -4.54 17.34
C ASN A 114 -9.09 -5.87 18.08
N GLU A 115 -7.99 -6.48 18.49
CA GLU A 115 -8.00 -7.78 19.20
C GLU A 115 -8.46 -7.66 20.65
N LEU A 116 -8.22 -6.50 21.26
CA LEU A 116 -8.50 -6.24 22.69
C LEU A 116 -9.80 -5.46 22.91
N ALA A 117 -10.41 -4.91 21.84
CA ALA A 117 -11.70 -4.22 21.94
C ALA A 117 -12.83 -5.21 22.29
N ASP A 118 -13.73 -4.77 23.15
CA ASP A 118 -14.95 -5.52 23.43
C ASP A 118 -15.78 -5.70 22.15
N LYS A 119 -16.51 -6.84 22.05
CA LYS A 119 -17.28 -7.18 20.85
C LYS A 119 -18.37 -6.17 20.48
N GLU A 120 -18.75 -5.32 21.42
CA GLU A 120 -19.77 -4.27 21.26
C GLU A 120 -19.20 -2.91 20.79
N ASP A 121 -17.86 -2.75 20.76
CA ASP A 121 -17.23 -1.50 20.28
C ASP A 121 -17.30 -1.41 18.76
N ASN A 122 -18.19 -0.53 18.26
CA ASN A 122 -18.37 -0.23 16.83
C ASN A 122 -17.17 0.54 16.22
N THR A 123 -16.10 0.76 16.96
CA THR A 123 -14.92 1.50 16.50
C THR A 123 -13.82 0.61 15.90
N LYS A 124 -14.18 -0.60 15.42
CA LYS A 124 -13.22 -1.54 14.84
C LYS A 124 -12.54 -0.94 13.61
N TYR A 125 -11.22 -1.02 13.59
CA TYR A 125 -10.42 -0.75 12.40
C TYR A 125 -10.53 -1.93 11.41
N PRO A 126 -10.24 -1.73 10.11
CA PRO A 126 -10.13 -2.85 9.18
C PRO A 126 -9.22 -3.95 9.74
N ALA A 127 -9.58 -5.20 9.55
CA ALA A 127 -8.77 -6.32 10.00
C ALA A 127 -7.42 -6.36 9.26
N VAL A 128 -6.38 -6.81 9.96
CA VAL A 128 -5.04 -7.01 9.39
C VAL A 128 -4.37 -8.20 10.05
N SER A 129 -3.70 -9.04 9.28
CA SER A 129 -2.88 -10.15 9.78
C SER A 129 -1.44 -9.68 10.09
N PHE A 130 -0.71 -10.42 10.91
CA PHE A 130 0.73 -10.19 11.09
C PHE A 130 1.50 -10.46 9.79
N GLU A 131 1.02 -11.36 8.95
CA GLU A 131 1.59 -11.62 7.63
C GLU A 131 1.52 -10.38 6.73
N HIS A 132 0.35 -9.71 6.64
CA HIS A 132 0.22 -8.45 5.89
C HIS A 132 1.13 -7.35 6.43
N ILE A 133 1.34 -7.28 7.77
CA ILE A 133 2.28 -6.33 8.37
C ILE A 133 3.72 -6.65 7.94
N ASN A 134 4.12 -7.92 8.03
CA ASN A 134 5.45 -8.36 7.63
C ASN A 134 5.70 -8.15 6.13
N ASN A 135 4.71 -8.42 5.29
CA ASN A 135 4.78 -8.17 3.84
C ASN A 135 4.92 -6.67 3.54
N PHE A 136 4.16 -5.81 4.23
CA PHE A 136 4.25 -4.37 4.09
C PHE A 136 5.65 -3.84 4.47
N GLU A 137 6.17 -4.26 5.62
CA GLU A 137 7.51 -3.86 6.06
C GLU A 137 8.60 -4.41 5.15
N LYS A 138 8.48 -5.68 4.73
CA LYS A 138 9.40 -6.30 3.78
C LYS A 138 9.43 -5.58 2.44
N MET A 139 8.27 -5.29 1.86
CA MET A 139 8.15 -4.56 0.60
C MET A 139 8.83 -3.19 0.68
N LEU A 140 8.64 -2.46 1.79
CA LEU A 140 9.30 -1.17 1.99
C LEU A 140 10.81 -1.31 2.13
N THR A 141 11.28 -2.29 2.91
CA THR A 141 12.73 -2.51 3.06
C THR A 141 13.39 -3.00 1.77
N ASP A 142 12.72 -3.82 0.98
CA ASP A 142 13.16 -4.23 -0.36
C ASP A 142 13.23 -3.03 -1.34
N ASP A 143 12.42 -1.99 -1.09
CA ASP A 143 12.44 -0.71 -1.83
C ASP A 143 13.33 0.35 -1.15
N ASN A 144 14.32 -0.10 -0.43
CA ASN A 144 15.36 0.73 0.20
C ASN A 144 14.88 1.64 1.34
N TYR A 145 13.72 1.39 1.96
CA TYR A 145 13.35 2.03 3.22
C TYR A 145 14.14 1.43 4.40
N LEU A 146 14.50 2.27 5.36
CA LEU A 146 14.95 1.81 6.68
C LEU A 146 13.77 1.82 7.63
N VAL A 147 13.39 0.66 8.16
CA VAL A 147 12.31 0.53 9.14
C VAL A 147 12.91 0.18 10.49
N LEU A 148 12.76 1.08 11.48
CA LEU A 148 13.22 0.92 12.85
C LEU A 148 12.02 0.80 13.78
N LYS A 149 11.98 -0.28 14.56
CA LYS A 149 10.86 -0.56 15.48
C LYS A 149 11.35 -0.61 16.91
N PHE A 150 10.77 0.25 17.75
CA PHE A 150 11.09 0.31 19.18
C PHE A 150 9.88 -0.08 20.00
N PHE A 151 10.05 -1.02 20.92
CA PHE A 151 9.06 -1.36 21.92
C PHE A 151 9.56 -0.92 23.31
N LEU A 152 8.88 0.06 23.89
CA LEU A 152 9.23 0.60 25.21
C LEU A 152 8.56 -0.23 26.29
N HIS A 153 9.36 -1.04 26.98
CA HIS A 153 8.92 -1.93 28.04
C HIS A 153 9.09 -1.29 29.43
N LEU A 154 8.08 -1.44 30.28
CA LEU A 154 8.05 -0.96 31.67
C LEU A 154 7.76 -2.13 32.61
N SER A 155 8.32 -2.06 33.82
CA SER A 155 7.81 -2.87 34.93
C SER A 155 6.38 -2.45 35.29
N PRO A 156 5.54 -3.34 35.85
CA PRO A 156 4.19 -3.02 36.29
C PRO A 156 4.19 -1.85 37.32
N GLU A 157 5.15 -1.83 38.20
CA GLU A 157 5.32 -0.79 39.22
C GLU A 157 5.64 0.58 38.59
N GLN A 158 6.56 0.61 37.60
CA GLN A 158 6.94 1.85 36.94
C GLN A 158 5.82 2.35 36.03
N GLN A 159 5.07 1.44 35.39
CA GLN A 159 3.88 1.77 34.61
C GLN A 159 2.84 2.51 35.47
N LYS A 160 2.43 1.93 36.60
CA LYS A 160 1.47 2.53 37.53
C LYS A 160 1.94 3.91 38.02
N LYS A 161 3.22 4.04 38.39
CA LYS A 161 3.81 5.29 38.80
C LYS A 161 3.78 6.38 37.74
N ASN A 162 4.10 6.03 36.51
CA ASN A 162 4.09 6.95 35.37
C ASN A 162 2.67 7.42 35.04
N ILE A 163 1.68 6.50 35.03
CA ILE A 163 0.29 6.82 34.80
C ILE A 163 -0.27 7.75 35.85
N ALA A 164 -0.03 7.47 37.12
CA ALA A 164 -0.45 8.34 38.24
C ALA A 164 0.16 9.73 38.13
N LYS A 165 1.45 9.83 37.78
CA LYS A 165 2.14 11.11 37.56
C LYS A 165 1.50 11.89 36.39
N ASN A 166 1.27 11.25 35.27
CA ASN A 166 0.67 11.87 34.08
C ASN A 166 -0.77 12.33 34.35
N ALA A 167 -1.57 11.51 35.03
CA ALA A 167 -2.92 11.87 35.47
C ALA A 167 -2.97 13.10 36.34
N LYS A 168 -2.00 13.25 37.27
CA LYS A 168 -1.86 14.42 38.13
C LYS A 168 -1.43 15.66 37.34
N THR A 169 -0.50 15.53 36.41
CA THR A 169 0.12 16.66 35.68
C THR A 169 -0.74 17.15 34.50
N LEU A 170 -1.35 16.25 33.76
CA LEU A 170 -2.06 16.53 32.51
C LEU A 170 -3.60 16.45 32.66
N GLY A 171 -4.09 15.96 33.80
CA GLY A 171 -5.50 15.97 34.16
C GLY A 171 -6.39 15.07 33.29
N LYS A 172 -7.70 15.40 33.28
CA LYS A 172 -8.73 14.62 32.56
C LYS A 172 -8.47 14.57 31.06
N ALA A 173 -8.01 15.66 30.45
CA ALA A 173 -7.74 15.75 29.02
C ALA A 173 -6.76 14.67 28.52
N TRP A 174 -5.77 14.31 29.33
CA TRP A 174 -4.83 13.23 28.95
C TRP A 174 -5.50 11.86 28.94
N ARG A 175 -6.43 11.61 29.85
CA ARG A 175 -7.22 10.36 29.88
C ARG A 175 -8.16 10.28 28.68
N ASP A 176 -8.83 11.38 28.35
CA ASP A 176 -9.79 11.45 27.24
C ASP A 176 -9.11 11.27 25.87
N LEU A 177 -7.82 11.60 25.74
CA LEU A 177 -7.04 11.39 24.51
C LEU A 177 -6.58 9.93 24.29
N ASN A 178 -6.75 9.05 25.29
CA ASN A 178 -6.32 7.66 25.22
C ASN A 178 -7.41 6.69 25.72
N PRO A 179 -8.63 6.76 25.19
CA PRO A 179 -9.78 6.05 25.77
C PRO A 179 -9.83 4.55 25.48
N ALA A 180 -9.13 4.08 24.48
CA ALA A 180 -9.46 2.78 23.86
C ALA A 180 -8.90 1.55 24.59
N ILE A 181 -7.86 1.69 25.42
CA ILE A 181 -7.26 0.53 26.10
C ILE A 181 -6.71 0.99 27.45
N ASP A 182 -7.34 0.57 28.55
CA ASP A 182 -6.81 0.82 29.89
C ASP A 182 -5.82 -0.28 30.31
N GLU A 183 -4.62 -0.22 29.69
CA GLU A 183 -3.52 -1.14 29.98
C GLU A 183 -3.04 -1.09 31.43
N SER A 184 -3.49 -0.08 32.23
CA SER A 184 -2.96 0.13 33.56
C SER A 184 -3.54 -0.81 34.62
N GLU A 185 -4.74 -1.35 34.35
CA GLU A 185 -5.44 -2.24 35.30
C GLU A 185 -5.21 -3.72 34.96
N ASP A 186 -4.77 -4.04 33.72
CA ASP A 186 -4.70 -5.40 33.19
C ASP A 186 -3.34 -5.74 32.56
N TYR A 187 -2.21 -5.37 33.22
CA TYR A 187 -0.87 -5.65 32.69
C TYR A 187 -0.70 -7.11 32.22
N ASP A 188 -1.14 -8.07 33.06
CA ASP A 188 -1.01 -9.49 32.77
C ASP A 188 -1.88 -9.96 31.59
N LYS A 189 -2.97 -9.25 31.29
CA LYS A 189 -3.83 -9.49 30.14
C LYS A 189 -3.17 -9.03 28.83
N PHE A 190 -2.47 -7.90 28.86
CA PHE A 190 -1.83 -7.31 27.68
C PHE A 190 -0.47 -7.94 27.35
N LEU A 191 0.26 -8.41 28.35
CA LEU A 191 1.60 -8.98 28.15
C LEU A 191 1.64 -10.12 27.10
N PRO A 192 0.75 -11.12 27.12
CA PRO A 192 0.74 -12.18 26.10
C PRO A 192 0.46 -11.64 24.69
N HIS A 193 -0.37 -10.61 24.54
CA HIS A 193 -0.64 -9.99 23.24
C HIS A 193 0.59 -9.28 22.68
N TYR A 194 1.32 -8.55 23.51
CA TYR A 194 2.57 -7.92 23.10
C TYR A 194 3.64 -8.94 22.75
N GLU A 195 3.81 -10.00 23.59
CA GLU A 195 4.74 -11.07 23.27
C GLU A 195 4.43 -11.74 21.91
N LYS A 196 3.17 -12.09 21.68
CA LYS A 196 2.72 -12.65 20.39
C LYS A 196 3.00 -11.71 19.22
N MET A 197 2.71 -10.42 19.37
CA MET A 197 2.99 -9.40 18.35
C MET A 197 4.48 -9.33 18.05
N LEU A 198 5.31 -9.21 19.09
CA LEU A 198 6.76 -9.11 18.95
C LEU A 198 7.34 -10.35 18.28
N GLU A 199 6.96 -11.55 18.73
CA GLU A 199 7.42 -12.82 18.14
C GLU A 199 7.01 -12.99 16.68
N ALA A 200 5.75 -12.64 16.35
CA ALA A 200 5.21 -12.80 15.00
C ALA A 200 5.78 -11.79 14.00
N THR A 201 6.35 -10.69 14.46
CA THR A 201 6.79 -9.57 13.61
C THR A 201 8.25 -9.16 13.81
N ASP A 202 9.03 -9.93 14.59
CA ASP A 202 10.49 -9.74 14.69
C ASP A 202 11.16 -10.36 13.47
N THR A 203 11.31 -9.58 12.42
CA THR A 203 11.83 -10.05 11.12
C THR A 203 13.26 -9.55 10.90
N VAL A 204 14.02 -10.28 10.10
CA VAL A 204 15.39 -9.88 9.73
C VAL A 204 15.42 -8.51 9.03
N ASN A 205 14.36 -8.20 8.26
CA ASN A 205 14.28 -6.94 7.50
C ASN A 205 13.95 -5.74 8.38
N ALA A 206 13.17 -5.96 9.44
CA ALA A 206 12.72 -4.94 10.38
C ALA A 206 12.65 -5.56 11.79
N PRO A 207 13.78 -5.73 12.48
CA PRO A 207 13.81 -6.30 13.83
C PRO A 207 13.24 -5.32 14.87
N TRP A 208 12.74 -5.88 15.97
CA TRP A 208 12.34 -5.10 17.13
C TRP A 208 13.55 -4.76 18.01
N HIS A 209 13.64 -3.50 18.40
CA HIS A 209 14.53 -3.03 19.48
C HIS A 209 13.70 -2.91 20.75
N LEU A 210 13.93 -3.83 21.70
CA LEU A 210 13.26 -3.83 23.01
C LEU A 210 14.00 -2.89 23.96
N ILE A 211 13.34 -1.87 24.47
CA ILE A 211 13.92 -0.81 25.27
C ILE A 211 13.38 -0.87 26.70
N ALA A 212 14.27 -0.99 27.67
CA ALA A 212 13.96 -0.86 29.10
C ALA A 212 13.67 0.61 29.43
N ASP A 213 12.39 0.99 29.65
CA ASP A 213 11.98 2.38 29.89
C ASP A 213 11.74 2.69 31.38
N ASP A 214 12.22 1.88 32.31
CA ASP A 214 12.17 2.16 33.73
C ASP A 214 13.11 3.36 34.10
N ASP A 215 14.33 3.38 33.55
CA ASP A 215 15.21 4.54 33.59
C ASP A 215 15.16 5.37 32.31
N PRO A 216 14.66 6.63 32.35
CA PRO A 216 14.50 7.45 31.16
C PRO A 216 15.81 7.85 30.48
N ARG A 217 16.93 7.88 31.21
CA ARG A 217 18.22 8.24 30.64
C ARG A 217 18.80 7.09 29.86
N SER A 218 18.77 5.89 30.43
CA SER A 218 19.19 4.67 29.74
C SER A 218 18.42 4.46 28.44
N ALA A 219 17.08 4.55 28.51
CA ALA A 219 16.21 4.38 27.35
C ALA A 219 16.53 5.38 26.21
N ARG A 220 16.78 6.64 26.52
CA ARG A 220 17.12 7.66 25.52
C ARG A 220 18.45 7.39 24.82
N LEU A 221 19.48 7.07 25.59
CA LEU A 221 20.80 6.76 25.04
C LEU A 221 20.73 5.57 24.11
N GLU A 222 20.00 4.53 24.51
CA GLU A 222 19.83 3.31 23.71
C GLU A 222 19.06 3.58 22.41
N VAL A 223 17.92 4.27 22.50
CA VAL A 223 17.11 4.62 21.30
C VAL A 223 17.89 5.51 20.34
N PHE A 224 18.51 6.57 20.82
CA PHE A 224 19.21 7.54 19.96
C PHE A 224 20.49 6.96 19.36
N GLY A 225 21.23 6.15 20.15
CA GLY A 225 22.37 5.39 19.65
C GLY A 225 21.95 4.43 18.53
N THR A 226 20.92 3.62 18.78
CA THR A 226 20.38 2.68 17.79
C THR A 226 19.93 3.38 16.50
N ILE A 227 19.24 4.50 16.58
CA ILE A 227 18.81 5.26 15.40
C ILE A 227 20.03 5.77 14.62
N ALA A 228 21.01 6.39 15.29
CA ALA A 228 22.20 6.90 14.64
C ALA A 228 23.01 5.76 13.96
N ASP A 229 23.28 4.69 14.67
CA ASP A 229 24.02 3.52 14.18
C ASP A 229 23.31 2.88 12.97
N ALA A 230 22.00 2.68 13.06
CA ALA A 230 21.21 2.07 11.99
C ALA A 230 21.18 2.93 10.72
N ILE A 231 21.04 4.26 10.86
CA ILE A 231 21.06 5.18 9.71
C ILE A 231 22.45 5.20 9.07
N GLU A 232 23.50 5.37 9.87
CA GLU A 232 24.88 5.39 9.40
C GLU A 232 25.23 4.10 8.63
N LYS A 233 24.84 2.94 9.18
CA LYS A 233 25.02 1.64 8.54
C LYS A 233 24.21 1.53 7.24
N ALA A 234 22.94 1.91 7.25
CA ALA A 234 22.04 1.78 6.11
C ALA A 234 22.48 2.65 4.91
N VAL A 235 23.08 3.81 5.17
CA VAL A 235 23.61 4.69 4.12
C VAL A 235 24.87 4.13 3.48
N GLN A 236 25.70 3.43 4.26
CA GLN A 236 26.95 2.81 3.77
C GLN A 236 26.69 1.50 3.00
N MET A 237 25.65 0.77 3.37
CA MET A 237 25.34 -0.54 2.81
C MET A 237 23.86 -0.54 2.35
N PRO A 238 23.55 -0.02 1.16
CA PRO A 238 22.20 -0.16 0.62
C PRO A 238 21.84 -1.64 0.51
N VAL A 239 20.62 -2.00 0.93
CA VAL A 239 20.15 -3.38 0.85
C VAL A 239 20.00 -3.74 -0.63
N GLU A 240 20.77 -4.73 -1.09
CA GLU A 240 20.47 -5.40 -2.34
C GLU A 240 19.36 -6.44 -2.06
N PRO A 241 18.16 -6.26 -2.61
CA PRO A 241 17.11 -7.25 -2.44
C PRO A 241 17.55 -8.59 -3.05
N ALA A 242 17.22 -9.67 -2.36
CA ALA A 242 17.56 -11.02 -2.82
C ALA A 242 17.01 -11.24 -4.24
N SER A 243 17.87 -11.67 -5.16
CA SER A 243 17.42 -12.02 -6.52
C SER A 243 16.53 -13.26 -6.45
N ASP A 244 15.33 -13.16 -7.00
CA ASP A 244 14.47 -14.33 -7.18
C ASP A 244 15.10 -15.24 -8.26
N LYS A 245 15.56 -16.41 -7.84
CA LYS A 245 16.15 -17.43 -8.73
C LYS A 245 15.10 -18.32 -9.40
N ARG A 246 13.84 -17.90 -9.45
CA ARG A 246 12.81 -18.69 -10.13
C ARG A 246 13.18 -18.87 -11.59
N THR A 247 13.23 -20.13 -12.03
CA THR A 247 13.42 -20.49 -13.43
C THR A 247 12.31 -19.91 -14.27
N ALA A 248 12.63 -19.33 -15.42
CA ALA A 248 11.67 -18.81 -16.36
C ALA A 248 10.74 -19.94 -16.85
N ALA A 249 9.55 -20.02 -16.26
CA ALA A 249 8.51 -20.90 -16.79
C ALA A 249 7.92 -20.26 -18.05
N THR A 250 7.71 -21.05 -19.08
CA THR A 250 7.00 -20.57 -20.27
C THR A 250 5.51 -20.66 -20.01
N TYR A 251 4.83 -19.53 -20.05
CA TYR A 251 3.38 -19.43 -19.91
C TYR A 251 2.76 -19.16 -21.27
N ASP A 252 1.63 -19.79 -21.54
CA ASP A 252 0.90 -19.64 -22.80
C ASP A 252 -0.60 -19.58 -22.53
N VAL A 253 -1.13 -18.38 -22.38
CA VAL A 253 -2.55 -18.08 -22.18
C VAL A 253 -3.11 -17.43 -23.44
N LEU A 254 -2.37 -16.48 -24.02
CA LEU A 254 -2.87 -15.62 -25.09
C LEU A 254 -3.07 -16.38 -26.41
N SER A 255 -2.26 -17.41 -26.72
CA SER A 255 -2.43 -18.24 -27.93
C SER A 255 -3.75 -19.02 -27.96
N LYS A 256 -4.34 -19.26 -26.77
CA LYS A 256 -5.61 -19.99 -26.62
C LYS A 256 -6.85 -19.09 -26.74
N ILE A 257 -6.63 -17.79 -26.88
CA ILE A 257 -7.72 -16.81 -26.99
C ILE A 257 -8.14 -16.66 -28.45
N ASP A 258 -9.38 -17.01 -28.72
CA ASP A 258 -10.00 -16.72 -30.03
C ASP A 258 -10.35 -15.22 -30.10
N ALA A 259 -9.42 -14.44 -30.65
CA ALA A 259 -9.58 -12.99 -30.77
C ALA A 259 -10.63 -12.58 -31.83
N ASN A 260 -11.14 -13.52 -32.61
CA ASN A 260 -12.03 -13.27 -33.78
C ASN A 260 -13.52 -13.40 -33.44
N LYS A 261 -13.90 -13.35 -32.19
CA LYS A 261 -15.32 -13.29 -31.81
C LYS A 261 -15.96 -12.03 -32.37
N GLU A 262 -17.05 -12.19 -33.08
CA GLU A 262 -17.73 -11.12 -33.80
C GLU A 262 -19.10 -10.80 -33.23
N LEU A 263 -19.50 -9.57 -33.44
CA LEU A 263 -20.83 -9.07 -33.15
C LEU A 263 -21.21 -8.07 -34.24
N THR A 264 -22.45 -8.15 -34.71
CA THR A 264 -22.98 -7.18 -35.69
C THR A 264 -23.21 -5.82 -35.00
N LYS A 265 -23.31 -4.78 -35.82
CA LYS A 265 -23.55 -3.42 -35.32
C LYS A 265 -24.95 -3.29 -34.70
N GLU A 266 -25.92 -3.99 -35.22
CA GLU A 266 -27.31 -4.01 -34.77
C GLU A 266 -27.43 -4.70 -33.42
N GLU A 267 -26.89 -5.91 -33.24
CA GLU A 267 -26.83 -6.61 -31.97
C GLU A 267 -26.07 -5.82 -30.93
N TYR A 268 -24.96 -5.16 -31.33
CA TYR A 268 -24.20 -4.31 -30.45
C TYR A 268 -25.04 -3.16 -29.90
N LYS A 269 -25.79 -2.44 -30.73
CA LYS A 269 -26.60 -1.28 -30.32
C LYS A 269 -27.69 -1.69 -29.33
N GLU A 270 -28.40 -2.79 -29.61
CA GLU A 270 -29.46 -3.30 -28.72
C GLU A 270 -28.89 -3.69 -27.34
N LYS A 271 -27.85 -4.51 -27.33
CA LYS A 271 -27.22 -4.96 -26.09
C LYS A 271 -26.54 -3.82 -25.31
N LEU A 272 -25.96 -2.84 -26.02
CA LEU A 272 -25.33 -1.68 -25.40
C LEU A 272 -26.32 -0.87 -24.58
N ASP A 273 -27.48 -0.52 -25.15
CA ASP A 273 -28.54 0.22 -24.46
C ASP A 273 -29.01 -0.52 -23.20
N LYS A 274 -29.27 -1.83 -23.34
CA LYS A 274 -29.68 -2.67 -22.22
C LYS A 274 -28.65 -2.71 -21.10
N TYR A 275 -27.36 -2.90 -21.44
CA TYR A 275 -26.30 -2.97 -20.43
C TYR A 275 -26.02 -1.63 -19.76
N GLN A 276 -26.09 -0.54 -20.52
CA GLN A 276 -25.91 0.80 -19.95
C GLN A 276 -27.03 1.16 -18.97
N LYS A 277 -28.29 0.88 -19.30
CA LYS A 277 -29.42 1.06 -18.37
C LYS A 277 -29.24 0.24 -17.09
N LYS A 278 -28.81 -1.03 -17.23
CA LYS A 278 -28.56 -1.91 -16.07
C LYS A 278 -27.42 -1.39 -15.21
N LEU A 279 -26.32 -0.92 -15.81
CA LEU A 279 -25.19 -0.34 -15.07
C LEU A 279 -25.55 0.92 -14.30
N THR A 280 -26.38 1.81 -14.89
CA THR A 280 -26.90 2.99 -14.17
C THR A 280 -27.68 2.60 -12.91
N GLN A 281 -28.53 1.57 -12.99
CA GLN A 281 -29.26 1.06 -11.83
C GLN A 281 -28.34 0.46 -10.78
N LEU A 282 -27.42 -0.41 -11.20
CA LEU A 282 -26.49 -1.08 -10.31
C LEU A 282 -25.54 -0.11 -9.62
N GLN A 283 -25.10 0.97 -10.28
CA GLN A 283 -24.27 1.98 -9.64
C GLN A 283 -24.98 2.62 -8.44
N ILE A 284 -26.29 2.90 -8.55
CA ILE A 284 -27.09 3.45 -7.45
C ILE A 284 -27.15 2.44 -6.28
N GLU A 285 -27.31 1.16 -6.58
CA GLU A 285 -27.35 0.12 -5.57
C GLU A 285 -25.97 -0.06 -4.89
N MET A 286 -24.88 -0.05 -5.65
CA MET A 286 -23.50 -0.08 -5.14
C MET A 286 -23.21 1.12 -4.23
N PHE A 287 -23.68 2.33 -4.62
CA PHE A 287 -23.55 3.54 -3.81
C PHE A 287 -24.30 3.39 -2.48
N LYS A 288 -25.55 2.93 -2.50
CA LYS A 288 -26.36 2.69 -1.28
C LYS A 288 -25.73 1.63 -0.38
N ALA A 289 -25.18 0.59 -0.96
CA ALA A 289 -24.47 -0.47 -0.24
C ALA A 289 -23.07 -0.08 0.24
N GLN A 290 -22.58 1.13 -0.12
CA GLN A 290 -21.25 1.63 0.21
C GLN A 290 -20.12 0.70 -0.26
N ILE A 291 -20.31 0.03 -1.40
CA ILE A 291 -19.30 -0.89 -1.96
C ILE A 291 -18.36 -0.11 -2.89
N PRO A 292 -17.09 0.08 -2.54
CA PRO A 292 -16.11 0.72 -3.40
C PRO A 292 -15.68 -0.23 -4.54
N VAL A 293 -15.36 0.33 -5.71
CA VAL A 293 -15.00 -0.46 -6.90
C VAL A 293 -13.70 0.04 -7.52
N VAL A 294 -12.82 -0.89 -7.88
CA VAL A 294 -11.61 -0.64 -8.67
C VAL A 294 -11.70 -1.42 -9.98
N ILE A 295 -11.54 -0.71 -11.10
CA ILE A 295 -11.55 -1.30 -12.44
C ILE A 295 -10.24 -0.97 -13.15
N GLY A 296 -9.42 -1.98 -13.43
CA GLY A 296 -8.14 -1.83 -14.12
C GLY A 296 -8.20 -2.27 -15.57
N PHE A 297 -7.69 -1.44 -16.47
CA PHE A 297 -7.59 -1.74 -17.91
C PHE A 297 -6.14 -1.84 -18.36
N GLU A 298 -5.76 -3.00 -18.86
CA GLU A 298 -4.53 -3.27 -19.58
C GLU A 298 -4.83 -3.83 -20.98
N GLY A 299 -3.83 -3.89 -21.82
CA GLY A 299 -3.98 -4.44 -23.19
C GLY A 299 -3.03 -3.77 -24.15
N TRP A 300 -2.90 -4.37 -25.32
CA TRP A 300 -2.04 -3.87 -26.38
C TRP A 300 -2.34 -2.42 -26.75
N ASP A 301 -1.34 -1.72 -27.29
CA ASP A 301 -1.58 -0.41 -27.87
C ASP A 301 -2.57 -0.54 -29.04
N ALA A 302 -3.48 0.40 -29.13
CA ALA A 302 -4.65 0.37 -30.00
C ALA A 302 -5.69 -0.76 -29.75
N ALA A 303 -5.56 -1.60 -28.70
CA ALA A 303 -6.55 -2.65 -28.41
C ALA A 303 -7.97 -2.12 -28.11
N GLY A 304 -8.11 -0.87 -27.70
CA GLY A 304 -9.41 -0.24 -27.53
C GLY A 304 -9.78 0.09 -26.10
N LYS A 305 -8.82 0.13 -25.16
CA LYS A 305 -8.99 0.50 -23.72
C LYS A 305 -9.88 1.73 -23.54
N GLY A 306 -9.47 2.88 -24.06
CA GLY A 306 -10.24 4.13 -23.93
C GLY A 306 -11.63 4.06 -24.60
N GLY A 307 -11.82 3.20 -25.60
CA GLY A 307 -13.12 2.95 -26.22
C GLY A 307 -14.08 2.15 -25.32
N ALA A 308 -13.57 1.20 -24.55
CA ALA A 308 -14.30 0.44 -23.55
C ALA A 308 -14.64 1.32 -22.32
N ILE A 309 -13.65 2.03 -21.80
CA ILE A 309 -13.84 2.99 -20.68
C ILE A 309 -14.93 4.00 -21.02
N ARG A 310 -14.92 4.60 -22.23
CA ARG A 310 -15.92 5.56 -22.65
C ARG A 310 -17.34 4.98 -22.68
N ARG A 311 -17.52 3.68 -23.01
CA ARG A 311 -18.87 3.05 -23.02
C ARG A 311 -19.31 2.70 -21.60
N LEU A 312 -18.39 2.33 -20.76
CA LEU A 312 -18.66 2.10 -19.35
C LEU A 312 -19.07 3.42 -18.67
N THR A 313 -18.27 4.47 -18.81
CA THR A 313 -18.52 5.76 -18.14
C THR A 313 -19.75 6.49 -18.68
N ALA A 314 -20.13 6.25 -19.93
CA ALA A 314 -21.38 6.80 -20.49
C ALA A 314 -22.65 6.29 -19.80
N ALA A 315 -22.56 5.19 -19.05
CA ALA A 315 -23.66 4.60 -18.29
C ALA A 315 -23.66 5.00 -16.80
N LEU A 316 -22.64 5.70 -16.35
CA LEU A 316 -22.42 5.99 -14.93
C LEU A 316 -22.67 7.48 -14.63
N ASP A 317 -23.20 7.75 -13.43
CA ASP A 317 -23.23 9.10 -12.89
C ASP A 317 -21.79 9.61 -12.69
N PRO A 318 -21.41 10.77 -13.26
CA PRO A 318 -20.06 11.30 -13.17
C PRO A 318 -19.60 11.64 -11.75
N LEU A 319 -20.51 11.83 -10.80
CA LEU A 319 -20.18 12.03 -9.40
C LEU A 319 -19.77 10.74 -8.69
N GLY A 320 -20.13 9.57 -9.25
CA GLY A 320 -19.88 8.26 -8.66
C GLY A 320 -18.62 7.55 -9.20
N PHE A 321 -17.85 8.15 -10.11
CA PHE A 321 -16.61 7.52 -10.59
C PHE A 321 -15.50 8.54 -10.85
N HIS A 322 -14.26 8.02 -10.87
CA HIS A 322 -13.10 8.77 -11.32
C HIS A 322 -12.23 7.92 -12.26
N VAL A 323 -11.81 8.51 -13.39
CA VAL A 323 -10.88 7.85 -14.32
C VAL A 323 -9.47 8.36 -14.06
N HIS A 324 -8.55 7.43 -13.78
CA HIS A 324 -7.15 7.69 -13.54
C HIS A 324 -6.32 7.26 -14.77
N PRO A 325 -5.90 8.17 -15.64
CA PRO A 325 -4.94 7.84 -16.68
C PRO A 325 -3.56 7.68 -16.04
N ILE A 326 -2.96 6.50 -16.20
CA ILE A 326 -1.65 6.18 -15.65
C ILE A 326 -0.58 6.31 -16.75
N ALA A 327 0.29 7.27 -16.56
CA ALA A 327 1.46 7.51 -17.39
C ALA A 327 2.75 7.26 -16.58
N ALA A 328 3.91 7.60 -17.13
CA ALA A 328 5.17 7.60 -16.41
C ALA A 328 5.03 8.38 -15.08
N PRO A 329 5.67 7.92 -13.97
CA PRO A 329 5.57 8.58 -12.68
C PRO A 329 6.05 10.04 -12.77
N ASN A 330 5.27 10.96 -12.19
CA ASN A 330 5.67 12.36 -12.07
C ASN A 330 6.74 12.56 -10.98
N VAL A 331 7.21 13.81 -10.79
CA VAL A 331 8.28 14.15 -9.83
C VAL A 331 7.92 13.74 -8.39
N VAL A 332 6.65 13.88 -7.99
CA VAL A 332 6.18 13.51 -6.65
C VAL A 332 6.11 12.00 -6.53
N GLU A 333 5.50 11.33 -7.49
CA GLU A 333 5.33 9.86 -7.47
C GLU A 333 6.68 9.12 -7.44
N LYS A 334 7.71 9.66 -8.07
CA LYS A 334 9.10 9.14 -8.03
C LYS A 334 9.76 9.20 -6.65
N GLN A 335 9.17 9.92 -5.69
CA GLN A 335 9.69 10.00 -4.32
C GLN A 335 9.22 8.84 -3.44
N PHE A 336 8.36 7.95 -3.94
CA PHE A 336 7.73 6.90 -3.17
C PHE A 336 7.80 5.55 -3.90
N HIS A 337 7.54 4.47 -3.17
CA HIS A 337 7.34 3.13 -3.75
C HIS A 337 6.29 3.17 -4.88
N TYR A 338 6.45 2.37 -5.94
CA TYR A 338 5.59 2.43 -7.14
C TYR A 338 4.09 2.23 -6.85
N GLN A 339 3.74 1.47 -5.81
CA GLN A 339 2.33 1.27 -5.42
C GLN A 339 1.69 2.50 -4.77
N TRP A 340 2.48 3.43 -4.23
CA TRP A 340 1.97 4.61 -3.54
C TRP A 340 0.93 5.37 -4.35
N ARG A 341 1.17 5.55 -5.63
CA ARG A 341 0.28 6.28 -6.53
C ARG A 341 -1.09 5.60 -6.73
N PHE A 342 -1.21 4.29 -6.51
CA PHE A 342 -2.46 3.55 -6.59
C PHE A 342 -3.19 3.55 -5.26
N TRP A 343 -2.50 3.34 -4.16
CA TRP A 343 -3.06 3.45 -2.82
C TRP A 343 -3.64 4.84 -2.54
N THR A 344 -3.05 5.90 -3.06
CA THR A 344 -3.53 7.28 -2.88
C THR A 344 -4.73 7.62 -3.77
N ARG A 345 -5.11 6.74 -4.71
CA ARG A 345 -6.22 6.90 -5.64
C ARG A 345 -7.36 5.91 -5.42
N LEU A 346 -7.39 5.26 -4.26
CA LEU A 346 -8.49 4.35 -3.92
C LEU A 346 -9.82 5.10 -3.86
N PRO A 347 -10.93 4.47 -4.31
CA PRO A 347 -12.24 5.08 -4.29
C PRO A 347 -12.76 5.23 -2.86
N GLN A 348 -13.66 6.21 -2.67
CA GLN A 348 -14.47 6.32 -1.47
C GLN A 348 -15.54 5.20 -1.45
N PRO A 349 -16.10 4.84 -0.28
CA PRO A 349 -17.21 3.90 -0.21
C PRO A 349 -18.33 4.26 -1.18
N GLY A 350 -18.78 3.28 -1.96
CA GLY A 350 -19.84 3.46 -2.96
C GLY A 350 -19.40 4.13 -4.27
N THR A 351 -18.11 4.44 -4.46
CA THR A 351 -17.60 5.06 -5.69
C THR A 351 -16.70 4.13 -6.48
N ILE A 352 -16.39 4.49 -7.73
CA ILE A 352 -15.65 3.68 -8.69
C ILE A 352 -14.37 4.39 -9.11
N ALA A 353 -13.21 3.76 -8.91
CA ALA A 353 -11.94 4.17 -9.52
C ALA A 353 -11.67 3.33 -10.76
N ILE A 354 -11.50 3.98 -11.90
CA ILE A 354 -11.19 3.34 -13.19
C ILE A 354 -9.75 3.72 -13.56
N PHE A 355 -8.89 2.74 -13.71
CA PHE A 355 -7.49 2.92 -14.10
C PHE A 355 -7.29 2.59 -15.58
N ASP A 356 -6.91 3.58 -16.40
CA ASP A 356 -6.43 3.37 -17.78
C ASP A 356 -4.91 3.17 -17.72
N ARG A 357 -4.45 1.95 -17.85
CA ARG A 357 -3.19 1.36 -17.37
C ARG A 357 -3.17 1.27 -15.84
N THR A 358 -2.38 0.34 -15.29
CA THR A 358 -2.47 -0.01 -13.87
C THR A 358 -1.08 -0.19 -13.24
N TRP A 359 -1.05 -0.74 -12.02
CA TRP A 359 0.14 -1.19 -11.30
C TRP A 359 0.89 -2.33 -12.00
N TYR A 360 0.26 -2.98 -12.93
CA TYR A 360 0.88 -4.03 -13.75
C TYR A 360 1.93 -3.50 -14.73
N GLY A 361 1.98 -2.20 -14.95
CA GLY A 361 3.09 -1.55 -15.67
C GLY A 361 4.47 -1.96 -15.14
N ARG A 362 4.60 -2.23 -13.83
CA ARG A 362 5.84 -2.70 -13.17
C ARG A 362 6.37 -4.01 -13.76
N VAL A 363 5.49 -4.96 -14.09
CA VAL A 363 5.84 -6.29 -14.64
C VAL A 363 5.74 -6.37 -16.16
N MET A 364 5.31 -5.31 -16.81
CA MET A 364 5.22 -5.17 -18.28
C MET A 364 6.18 -4.10 -18.80
N VAL A 365 5.71 -2.87 -18.99
CA VAL A 365 6.50 -1.81 -19.62
C VAL A 365 7.77 -1.47 -18.83
N GLU A 366 7.71 -1.39 -17.49
CA GLU A 366 8.89 -1.06 -16.69
C GLU A 366 9.93 -2.18 -16.72
N ARG A 367 9.49 -3.45 -16.79
CA ARG A 367 10.35 -4.63 -17.01
C ARG A 367 11.00 -4.60 -18.40
N ILE A 368 10.20 -4.43 -19.45
CA ILE A 368 10.65 -4.54 -20.85
C ILE A 368 11.56 -3.37 -21.25
N GLU A 369 11.26 -2.17 -20.77
CA GLU A 369 12.06 -0.96 -21.02
C GLU A 369 13.24 -0.80 -20.06
N GLY A 370 13.39 -1.69 -19.07
CA GLY A 370 14.49 -1.63 -18.09
C GLY A 370 14.35 -0.49 -17.08
N PHE A 371 13.15 0.04 -16.87
CA PHE A 371 12.89 1.06 -15.85
C PHE A 371 12.81 0.46 -14.46
N ALA A 372 12.44 -0.83 -14.34
CA ALA A 372 12.52 -1.62 -13.13
C ALA A 372 13.66 -2.65 -13.23
N LYS A 373 14.48 -2.73 -12.19
CA LYS A 373 15.53 -3.76 -12.08
C LYS A 373 14.91 -5.16 -12.00
N PRO A 374 15.66 -6.22 -12.37
CA PRO A 374 15.15 -7.59 -12.29
C PRO A 374 14.51 -7.94 -10.94
N GLN A 375 15.16 -7.57 -9.84
CA GLN A 375 14.64 -7.84 -8.48
C GLN A 375 13.34 -7.09 -8.21
N GLU A 376 13.19 -5.87 -8.74
CA GLU A 376 12.01 -5.02 -8.50
C GLU A 376 10.76 -5.56 -9.22
N TRP A 377 10.87 -5.93 -10.49
CA TRP A 377 9.71 -6.47 -11.19
C TRP A 377 9.40 -7.93 -10.81
N GLN A 378 10.42 -8.71 -10.39
CA GLN A 378 10.19 -10.09 -9.93
C GLN A 378 9.40 -10.13 -8.62
N ARG A 379 9.73 -9.30 -7.63
CA ARG A 379 8.99 -9.22 -6.38
C ARG A 379 7.59 -8.59 -6.57
N ALA A 380 7.42 -7.74 -7.57
CA ALA A 380 6.16 -7.03 -7.79
C ALA A 380 4.95 -7.95 -8.00
N TYR A 381 5.12 -9.17 -8.49
CA TYR A 381 4.01 -10.12 -8.59
C TYR A 381 3.38 -10.45 -7.24
N ASP A 382 4.21 -10.66 -6.21
CA ASP A 382 3.74 -10.98 -4.87
C ASP A 382 3.23 -9.72 -4.17
N GLU A 383 3.90 -8.57 -4.34
CA GLU A 383 3.46 -7.26 -3.84
C GLU A 383 2.09 -6.85 -4.41
N ILE A 384 1.83 -7.11 -5.68
CA ILE A 384 0.54 -6.82 -6.35
C ILE A 384 -0.56 -7.72 -5.79
N LYS A 385 -0.30 -9.02 -5.66
CA LYS A 385 -1.28 -9.96 -5.07
C LYS A 385 -1.65 -9.58 -3.64
N ASP A 386 -0.67 -9.22 -2.82
CA ASP A 386 -0.91 -8.78 -1.44
C ASP A 386 -1.74 -7.47 -1.41
N MET A 387 -1.43 -6.51 -2.27
CA MET A 387 -2.20 -5.27 -2.40
C MET A 387 -3.66 -5.54 -2.80
N GLU A 388 -3.88 -6.34 -3.83
CA GLU A 388 -5.23 -6.69 -4.30
C GLU A 388 -6.01 -7.51 -3.27
N ALA A 389 -5.34 -8.42 -2.53
CA ALA A 389 -5.93 -9.16 -1.43
C ALA A 389 -6.45 -8.22 -0.33
N GLN A 390 -5.61 -7.29 0.14
CA GLN A 390 -5.99 -6.31 1.14
C GLN A 390 -7.16 -5.43 0.68
N TRP A 391 -7.20 -5.03 -0.59
CA TRP A 391 -8.32 -4.27 -1.14
C TRP A 391 -9.60 -5.09 -1.14
N SER A 392 -9.53 -6.35 -1.58
CA SER A 392 -10.68 -7.26 -1.59
C SER A 392 -11.19 -7.59 -0.19
N GLU A 393 -10.29 -7.84 0.76
CA GLU A 393 -10.63 -8.10 2.18
C GLU A 393 -11.32 -6.90 2.83
N HIS A 394 -10.98 -5.68 2.40
CA HIS A 394 -11.69 -4.46 2.81
C HIS A 394 -13.07 -4.31 2.16
N GLY A 395 -13.42 -5.17 1.21
CA GLY A 395 -14.69 -5.12 0.49
C GLY A 395 -14.65 -4.35 -0.83
N ILE A 396 -13.48 -3.96 -1.33
CA ILE A 396 -13.35 -3.34 -2.66
C ILE A 396 -13.65 -4.41 -3.73
N ALA A 397 -14.61 -4.15 -4.59
CA ALA A 397 -14.87 -4.98 -5.77
C ALA A 397 -13.82 -4.68 -6.85
N ILE A 398 -13.09 -5.70 -7.30
CA ILE A 398 -11.98 -5.54 -8.26
C ILE A 398 -12.34 -6.21 -9.58
N ALA A 399 -12.22 -5.48 -10.70
CA ALA A 399 -12.24 -6.02 -12.05
C ALA A 399 -10.95 -5.68 -12.79
N LYS A 400 -10.32 -6.67 -13.43
CA LYS A 400 -9.10 -6.51 -14.23
C LYS A 400 -9.36 -6.98 -15.65
N PHE A 401 -9.00 -6.13 -16.62
CA PHE A 401 -9.20 -6.41 -18.04
C PHE A 401 -7.87 -6.39 -18.78
N TRP A 402 -7.59 -7.46 -19.52
CA TRP A 402 -6.59 -7.49 -20.58
C TRP A 402 -7.28 -7.47 -21.94
N LEU A 403 -7.12 -6.39 -22.70
CA LEU A 403 -7.67 -6.28 -24.05
C LEU A 403 -6.68 -6.90 -25.06
N GLN A 404 -7.05 -8.07 -25.56
CA GLN A 404 -6.24 -8.85 -26.49
C GLN A 404 -6.65 -8.56 -27.94
N ILE A 405 -5.67 -8.19 -28.76
CA ILE A 405 -5.78 -8.16 -30.23
C ILE A 405 -4.57 -8.90 -30.81
N ASP A 406 -4.68 -9.36 -32.03
CA ASP A 406 -3.52 -9.90 -32.72
C ASP A 406 -2.63 -8.79 -33.32
N LYS A 407 -1.44 -9.20 -33.73
CA LYS A 407 -0.41 -8.28 -34.24
C LYS A 407 -0.83 -7.58 -35.53
N ASP A 408 -1.62 -8.27 -36.38
CA ASP A 408 -2.08 -7.74 -37.68
C ASP A 408 -3.21 -6.72 -37.46
N GLU A 409 -4.13 -6.98 -36.55
CA GLU A 409 -5.18 -6.02 -36.18
C GLU A 409 -4.57 -4.76 -35.53
N GLN A 410 -3.53 -4.91 -34.73
CA GLN A 410 -2.81 -3.74 -34.18
C GLN A 410 -2.23 -2.88 -35.29
N LEU A 411 -1.53 -3.51 -36.27
CA LEU A 411 -0.95 -2.77 -37.40
C LEU A 411 -2.02 -2.07 -38.24
N ARG A 412 -3.11 -2.76 -38.53
CA ARG A 412 -4.25 -2.15 -39.21
C ARG A 412 -4.77 -0.91 -38.49
N ARG A 413 -4.91 -1.00 -37.15
CA ARG A 413 -5.37 0.12 -36.35
C ARG A 413 -4.36 1.25 -36.26
N PHE A 414 -3.06 0.98 -36.27
CA PHE A 414 -2.00 2.00 -36.32
C PHE A 414 -2.08 2.76 -37.63
N ASN A 415 -2.20 2.06 -38.76
CA ASN A 415 -2.37 2.66 -40.07
C ASN A 415 -3.66 3.51 -40.14
N ASP A 416 -4.80 3.00 -39.63
CA ASP A 416 -6.06 3.75 -39.55
C ASP A 416 -5.91 5.07 -38.76
N ARG A 417 -5.12 5.08 -37.68
CA ARG A 417 -4.85 6.28 -36.89
C ARG A 417 -3.95 7.26 -37.62
N GLN A 418 -2.92 6.75 -38.27
CA GLN A 418 -1.92 7.57 -39.00
C GLN A 418 -2.55 8.26 -40.21
N ASN A 419 -3.51 7.60 -40.86
CA ASN A 419 -4.21 8.12 -42.05
C ASN A 419 -5.43 9.01 -41.71
N ASP A 420 -5.89 9.08 -40.45
CA ASP A 420 -7.01 9.91 -40.01
C ASP A 420 -6.51 11.14 -39.27
N PRO A 421 -6.62 12.36 -39.85
CA PRO A 421 -6.15 13.60 -39.21
C PRO A 421 -6.71 13.82 -37.79
N ASN A 422 -7.92 13.30 -37.51
CA ASN A 422 -8.56 13.41 -36.19
C ASN A 422 -8.03 12.40 -35.19
N LYS A 423 -7.17 11.44 -35.62
CA LYS A 423 -6.65 10.36 -34.77
C LYS A 423 -5.12 10.28 -34.72
N GLN A 424 -4.43 11.05 -35.54
CA GLN A 424 -2.95 11.06 -35.58
C GLN A 424 -2.33 11.33 -34.20
N TRP A 425 -2.96 12.16 -33.38
CA TRP A 425 -2.50 12.44 -32.01
C TRP A 425 -2.53 11.21 -31.06
N LYS A 426 -3.17 10.10 -31.50
CA LYS A 426 -3.27 8.85 -30.72
C LYS A 426 -2.19 7.84 -31.05
N ILE A 427 -1.29 8.16 -31.97
CA ILE A 427 -0.17 7.30 -32.31
C ILE A 427 1.13 8.06 -32.10
N THR A 428 2.07 7.41 -31.47
CA THR A 428 3.35 7.98 -31.07
C THR A 428 4.49 7.02 -31.45
N ASP A 429 5.72 7.48 -31.43
CA ASP A 429 6.89 6.63 -31.62
C ASP A 429 7.00 5.52 -30.56
N GLU A 430 6.40 5.72 -29.39
CA GLU A 430 6.31 4.71 -28.34
C GLU A 430 5.47 3.51 -28.77
N ASP A 431 4.35 3.74 -29.44
CA ASP A 431 3.47 2.64 -29.93
C ASP A 431 4.24 1.74 -30.91
N TRP A 432 5.03 2.32 -31.82
CA TRP A 432 5.85 1.56 -32.77
C TRP A 432 6.98 0.81 -32.07
N ARG A 433 7.69 1.44 -31.14
CA ARG A 433 8.74 0.81 -30.35
C ARG A 433 8.21 -0.37 -29.52
N ASN A 434 7.03 -0.24 -28.93
CA ASN A 434 6.39 -1.32 -28.17
C ASN A 434 6.04 -2.49 -29.10
N ARG A 435 5.56 -2.19 -30.33
CA ARG A 435 5.26 -3.22 -31.33
C ARG A 435 6.51 -4.00 -31.76
N ASP A 436 7.65 -3.35 -31.89
CA ASP A 436 8.91 -4.02 -32.24
C ASP A 436 9.35 -5.04 -31.17
N LYS A 437 8.92 -4.83 -29.91
CA LYS A 437 9.16 -5.74 -28.78
C LYS A 437 7.99 -6.70 -28.49
N TRP A 438 7.12 -6.95 -29.47
CA TRP A 438 5.89 -7.73 -29.28
C TRP A 438 6.10 -9.04 -28.52
N ASP A 439 7.05 -9.86 -28.93
CA ASP A 439 7.29 -11.18 -28.34
C ASP A 439 7.71 -11.09 -26.85
N ALA A 440 8.50 -10.08 -26.51
CA ALA A 440 8.90 -9.83 -25.12
C ALA A 440 7.70 -9.38 -24.27
N TYR A 441 6.84 -8.51 -24.82
CA TYR A 441 5.60 -8.11 -24.15
C TYR A 441 4.63 -9.29 -24.01
N GLU A 442 4.47 -10.12 -25.05
CA GLU A 442 3.60 -11.28 -25.02
C GLU A 442 4.02 -12.28 -23.92
N ALA A 443 5.33 -12.56 -23.81
CA ALA A 443 5.86 -13.39 -22.74
C ALA A 443 5.59 -12.79 -21.35
N ALA A 444 5.80 -11.49 -21.17
CA ALA A 444 5.56 -10.80 -19.91
C ALA A 444 4.06 -10.79 -19.52
N VAL A 445 3.18 -10.60 -20.51
CA VAL A 445 1.72 -10.64 -20.31
C VAL A 445 1.23 -12.04 -19.96
N ASN A 446 1.69 -13.06 -20.66
CA ASN A 446 1.36 -14.45 -20.33
C ASN A 446 1.76 -14.79 -18.89
N GLU A 447 2.97 -14.39 -18.47
CA GLU A 447 3.44 -14.56 -17.08
C GLU A 447 2.57 -13.78 -16.11
N MET A 448 2.25 -12.52 -16.40
CA MET A 448 1.40 -11.67 -15.58
C MET A 448 0.03 -12.30 -15.36
N LEU A 449 -0.64 -12.71 -16.44
CA LEU A 449 -1.97 -13.31 -16.35
C LEU A 449 -1.98 -14.55 -15.45
N VAL A 450 -1.00 -15.44 -15.60
CA VAL A 450 -0.95 -16.67 -14.77
C VAL A 450 -0.58 -16.40 -13.32
N ARG A 451 0.41 -15.54 -13.08
CA ARG A 451 0.93 -15.33 -11.70
C ARG A 451 0.04 -14.46 -10.84
N THR A 452 -0.85 -13.67 -11.45
CA THR A 452 -1.69 -12.71 -10.73
C THR A 452 -3.20 -12.92 -10.96
N ASP A 453 -3.59 -14.03 -11.57
CA ASP A 453 -4.99 -14.46 -11.60
C ASP A 453 -5.37 -15.08 -10.27
N THR A 454 -6.18 -14.37 -9.50
CA THR A 454 -6.60 -14.79 -8.16
C THR A 454 -8.12 -14.83 -8.05
N SER A 455 -8.64 -15.62 -7.12
CA SER A 455 -10.10 -15.75 -6.91
C SER A 455 -10.75 -14.43 -6.47
N TYR A 456 -10.01 -13.58 -5.75
CA TYR A 456 -10.50 -12.29 -5.28
C TYR A 456 -10.35 -11.15 -6.30
N ALA A 457 -9.45 -11.29 -7.27
CA ALA A 457 -9.22 -10.33 -8.35
C ALA A 457 -8.85 -11.07 -9.65
N PRO A 458 -9.80 -11.77 -10.31
CA PRO A 458 -9.52 -12.52 -11.51
C PRO A 458 -9.30 -11.62 -12.72
N TRP A 459 -8.47 -12.08 -13.67
CA TRP A 459 -8.31 -11.46 -14.96
C TRP A 459 -9.44 -11.81 -15.90
N THR A 460 -9.95 -10.82 -16.61
CA THR A 460 -10.83 -11.01 -17.77
C THR A 460 -10.04 -10.66 -19.03
N VAL A 461 -9.65 -11.68 -19.80
CA VAL A 461 -9.11 -11.46 -21.14
C VAL A 461 -10.25 -11.14 -22.08
N VAL A 462 -10.18 -10.00 -22.77
CA VAL A 462 -11.21 -9.47 -23.66
C VAL A 462 -10.74 -9.58 -25.10
N GLU A 463 -11.41 -10.35 -25.91
CA GLU A 463 -11.17 -10.52 -27.32
C GLU A 463 -11.47 -9.20 -28.06
N GLY A 464 -10.43 -8.58 -28.62
CA GLY A 464 -10.46 -7.17 -29.00
C GLY A 464 -10.50 -6.89 -30.49
N ASN A 465 -10.34 -7.88 -31.38
CA ASN A 465 -10.37 -7.66 -32.82
C ASN A 465 -11.71 -7.03 -33.24
N ASN A 466 -12.82 -7.53 -32.74
CA ASN A 466 -14.12 -6.90 -32.91
C ASN A 466 -14.39 -5.93 -31.75
N LYS A 467 -14.38 -4.63 -32.05
CA LYS A 467 -14.60 -3.57 -31.04
C LYS A 467 -15.98 -3.61 -30.38
N TYR A 468 -16.98 -4.14 -31.08
CA TYR A 468 -18.35 -4.26 -30.54
C TYR A 468 -18.42 -5.35 -29.48
N TYR A 469 -17.86 -6.50 -29.79
CA TYR A 469 -17.77 -7.62 -28.85
C TYR A 469 -17.00 -7.21 -27.58
N ALA A 470 -15.79 -6.66 -27.75
CA ALA A 470 -14.93 -6.25 -26.65
C ALA A 470 -15.63 -5.31 -25.66
N ARG A 471 -16.31 -4.29 -26.18
CA ARG A 471 -17.03 -3.30 -25.36
C ARG A 471 -18.16 -3.93 -24.56
N LEU A 472 -18.95 -4.82 -25.19
CA LEU A 472 -20.04 -5.50 -24.49
C LEU A 472 -19.53 -6.49 -23.44
N LYS A 473 -18.42 -7.21 -23.72
CA LYS A 473 -17.81 -8.13 -22.76
C LYS A 473 -17.37 -7.36 -21.49
N VAL A 474 -16.73 -6.21 -21.66
CA VAL A 474 -16.34 -5.35 -20.52
C VAL A 474 -17.57 -4.94 -19.71
N LEU A 475 -18.62 -4.40 -20.34
CA LEU A 475 -19.83 -3.96 -19.63
C LEU A 475 -20.50 -5.15 -18.90
N LYS A 476 -20.61 -6.29 -19.57
CA LYS A 476 -21.21 -7.51 -18.98
C LYS A 476 -20.45 -7.98 -17.74
N THR A 477 -19.11 -8.01 -17.83
CA THR A 477 -18.26 -8.41 -16.69
C THR A 477 -18.44 -7.47 -15.51
N VAL A 478 -18.54 -6.15 -15.73
CA VAL A 478 -18.79 -5.18 -14.66
C VAL A 478 -20.18 -5.36 -14.06
N ILE A 479 -21.21 -5.62 -14.88
CA ILE A 479 -22.57 -5.94 -14.41
C ILE A 479 -22.52 -7.17 -13.51
N ASP A 480 -21.90 -8.26 -13.95
CA ASP A 480 -21.82 -9.50 -13.19
C ASP A 480 -21.08 -9.34 -11.87
N LEU A 481 -20.02 -8.51 -11.85
CA LEU A 481 -19.30 -8.16 -10.64
C LEU A 481 -20.20 -7.41 -9.66
N PHE A 482 -20.94 -6.40 -10.12
CA PHE A 482 -21.81 -5.60 -9.26
C PHE A 482 -22.94 -6.45 -8.67
N GLU A 483 -23.61 -7.27 -9.51
CA GLU A 483 -24.68 -8.16 -9.06
C GLU A 483 -24.17 -9.16 -8.01
N ARG A 484 -22.99 -9.75 -8.22
CA ARG A 484 -22.37 -10.66 -7.27
C ARG A 484 -22.05 -9.96 -5.94
N LYS A 485 -21.42 -8.79 -5.98
CA LYS A 485 -21.03 -8.05 -4.76
C LYS A 485 -22.23 -7.54 -3.95
N LEU A 486 -23.30 -7.15 -4.62
CA LEU A 486 -24.56 -6.80 -3.96
C LEU A 486 -25.22 -8.03 -3.31
N ALA A 487 -25.17 -9.18 -3.96
CA ALA A 487 -25.67 -10.43 -3.39
C ALA A 487 -24.87 -10.87 -2.16
N GLU A 488 -23.52 -10.78 -2.21
CA GLU A 488 -22.63 -11.08 -1.07
C GLU A 488 -22.90 -10.15 0.14
N LYS A 489 -23.24 -8.87 -0.11
CA LYS A 489 -23.50 -7.89 0.95
C LYS A 489 -24.84 -8.10 1.67
N ASN A 490 -25.83 -8.69 0.97
CA ASN A 490 -27.17 -8.93 1.47
C ASN A 490 -27.33 -10.27 2.23
N GLN A 491 -26.28 -11.12 2.22
CA GLN A 491 -26.19 -12.35 3.03
C GLN A 491 -25.56 -12.04 4.40
#